data_ce06c5ac6431cda9ec286c8f604c147b
#
_entry.id   ce06c5ac6431cda9ec286c8f604c147b
#
_cell.length_a   1.000
_cell.length_b   1.000
_cell.length_c   1.000
_cell.angle_alpha   90.00
_cell.angle_beta   90.00
_cell.angle_gamma   90.00
#
_symmetry.space_group_name_H-M   'P 1'
#
loop_
_entity.id
_entity.type
_entity.pdbx_description
1 polymer ?
#
loop_
_entity_poly.entity_id
_entity_poly.type
_entity_poly.pdbx_seq_one_letter_code
_entity_poly.pdbx_strand_id
1 'polypeptide(L)'
;MENEFYRMLDIDQLLANYATVSENKCGFFLCRRGSADLLLNNKSFHVEAGMMCIYTPYTFIRIVQHSPDIGGCLMEGGLDAIQPALSDIHIADRLHIRSHPCVRLGDAQVARIEELFNTIGNRTALARESCSPRSARLRGMVVQSLLQAFRLEVLDIYFNCAPVEELPQDCEERIFNRFFMSVFRNCERERAVSYYANEQSLSPNYLSSVIKSHSDRTAMQWIETLTILKAKHSLRFTKLTIKEIAYKMHFPDQSVFGRYFKKHCGMSPSDYRNKAAE
;
A
#
# COMPACT_ATOMS: atom_id res chain seq x y z
N MET A 1 -16.38 -14.86 -7.48
CA MET A 1 -16.03 -13.59 -6.83
C MET A 1 -14.51 -13.54 -6.75
N GLU A 2 -13.88 -12.63 -7.48
CA GLU A 2 -12.47 -12.32 -7.27
C GLU A 2 -12.37 -11.85 -5.82
N ASN A 3 -11.36 -12.34 -5.11
CA ASN A 3 -11.14 -11.88 -3.75
C ASN A 3 -10.76 -10.40 -3.85
N GLU A 4 -11.66 -9.48 -3.51
CA GLU A 4 -11.48 -8.03 -3.63
C GLU A 4 -10.24 -7.53 -2.88
N PHE A 5 -9.59 -8.39 -2.09
CA PHE A 5 -8.52 -8.02 -1.18
C PHE A 5 -7.12 -8.20 -1.76
N TYR A 6 -6.90 -9.14 -2.67
CA TYR A 6 -5.59 -9.35 -3.30
C TYR A 6 -5.73 -10.07 -4.64
N ARG A 7 -4.75 -9.86 -5.51
CA ARG A 7 -4.57 -10.58 -6.77
C ARG A 7 -3.22 -11.25 -6.78
N MET A 8 -3.20 -12.51 -7.20
CA MET A 8 -1.98 -13.18 -7.62
C MET A 8 -2.02 -13.17 -9.14
N LEU A 9 -1.06 -12.49 -9.75
CA LEU A 9 -1.02 -12.28 -11.19
C LEU A 9 0.21 -12.95 -11.77
N ASP A 10 0.03 -13.53 -12.95
CA ASP A 10 1.17 -13.88 -13.80
C ASP A 10 1.73 -12.62 -14.47
N ILE A 11 2.99 -12.65 -14.89
CA ILE A 11 3.66 -11.49 -15.45
C ILE A 11 2.95 -10.97 -16.71
N ASP A 12 2.37 -11.84 -17.52
CA ASP A 12 1.62 -11.44 -18.72
C ASP A 12 0.38 -10.61 -18.36
N GLN A 13 -0.26 -10.94 -17.25
CA GLN A 13 -1.38 -10.14 -16.71
C GLN A 13 -0.90 -8.82 -16.13
N LEU A 14 0.32 -8.78 -15.58
CA LEU A 14 0.97 -7.56 -15.15
C LEU A 14 1.21 -6.64 -16.32
N LEU A 15 1.88 -7.11 -17.37
CA LEU A 15 2.22 -6.31 -18.56
C LEU A 15 0.99 -5.76 -19.26
N ALA A 16 -0.10 -6.53 -19.33
CA ALA A 16 -1.36 -6.10 -19.90
C ALA A 16 -2.08 -5.00 -19.09
N ASN A 17 -1.89 -4.97 -17.76
CA ASN A 17 -2.58 -4.06 -16.84
C ASN A 17 -1.77 -2.83 -16.44
N TYR A 18 -0.45 -2.81 -16.65
CA TYR A 18 0.44 -1.74 -16.17
C TYR A 18 0.82 -0.70 -17.22
N ALA A 19 0.06 -0.61 -18.30
CA ALA A 19 0.08 0.60 -19.13
C ALA A 19 -0.56 1.82 -18.42
N THR A 20 -1.25 1.60 -17.30
CA THR A 20 -1.91 2.65 -16.50
C THR A 20 -1.78 2.36 -15.00
N VAL A 21 -1.33 3.35 -14.28
CA VAL A 21 -1.04 3.36 -12.85
C VAL A 21 -2.25 3.07 -11.99
N SER A 22 -2.12 2.13 -11.09
CA SER A 22 -3.09 1.93 -10.02
C SER A 22 -2.69 2.69 -8.75
N GLU A 23 -3.37 3.78 -8.49
CA GLU A 23 -3.06 4.70 -7.39
C GLU A 23 -3.24 4.14 -5.97
N ASN A 24 -4.02 3.06 -5.81
CA ASN A 24 -4.44 2.54 -4.50
C ASN A 24 -3.98 1.10 -4.23
N LYS A 25 -3.02 0.59 -4.96
CA LYS A 25 -2.51 -0.76 -4.79
C LYS A 25 -1.13 -0.78 -4.15
N CYS A 26 -0.84 -1.84 -3.48
CA CYS A 26 0.47 -2.15 -2.94
C CYS A 26 0.69 -3.66 -3.09
N GLY A 27 1.94 -4.03 -3.13
CA GLY A 27 2.29 -5.42 -3.33
C GLY A 27 3.78 -5.63 -3.46
N PHE A 28 4.12 -6.78 -3.95
CA PHE A 28 5.49 -7.13 -4.28
C PHE A 28 5.55 -7.82 -5.64
N PHE A 29 6.67 -7.69 -6.27
CA PHE A 29 7.05 -8.41 -7.48
C PHE A 29 8.38 -9.12 -7.23
N LEU A 30 8.43 -10.44 -7.42
CA LEU A 30 9.65 -11.23 -7.43
C LEU A 30 9.98 -11.61 -8.87
N CYS A 31 11.08 -11.09 -9.40
CA CYS A 31 11.58 -11.45 -10.73
C CYS A 31 12.30 -12.80 -10.66
N ARG A 32 11.82 -13.76 -11.44
CA ARG A 32 12.42 -15.12 -11.53
C ARG A 32 13.35 -15.29 -12.72
N ARG A 33 13.04 -14.58 -13.82
CA ARG A 33 13.79 -14.62 -15.06
C ARG A 33 13.61 -13.34 -15.83
N GLY A 34 14.56 -13.03 -16.68
CA GLY A 34 14.56 -11.80 -17.46
C GLY A 34 14.85 -10.56 -16.59
N SER A 35 14.48 -9.41 -17.11
CA SER A 35 14.66 -8.13 -16.43
C SER A 35 13.59 -7.12 -16.83
N ALA A 36 13.40 -6.10 -16.00
CA ALA A 36 12.54 -4.96 -16.29
C ALA A 36 13.12 -3.67 -15.70
N ASP A 37 12.90 -2.56 -16.38
CA ASP A 37 13.14 -1.22 -15.88
C ASP A 37 11.82 -0.62 -15.41
N LEU A 38 11.76 -0.32 -14.13
CA LEU A 38 10.59 0.20 -13.44
C LEU A 38 10.80 1.67 -13.12
N LEU A 39 9.81 2.49 -13.35
CA LEU A 39 9.74 3.84 -12.83
C LEU A 39 8.81 3.83 -11.60
N LEU A 40 9.38 4.08 -10.43
CA LEU A 40 8.65 4.17 -9.16
C LEU A 40 8.78 5.60 -8.63
N ASN A 41 7.67 6.33 -8.58
CA ASN A 41 7.66 7.74 -8.12
C ASN A 41 8.77 8.59 -8.77
N ASN A 42 8.90 8.54 -10.08
CA ASN A 42 9.92 9.23 -10.88
C ASN A 42 11.38 8.80 -10.65
N LYS A 43 11.63 7.75 -9.86
CA LYS A 43 12.95 7.10 -9.75
C LYS A 43 12.96 5.81 -10.58
N SER A 44 14.03 5.62 -11.35
CA SER A 44 14.22 4.41 -12.17
C SER A 44 14.90 3.32 -11.36
N PHE A 45 14.38 2.09 -11.47
CA PHE A 45 14.91 0.90 -10.82
C PHE A 45 15.02 -0.22 -11.85
N HIS A 46 16.17 -0.87 -11.89
CA HIS A 46 16.37 -2.09 -12.66
C HIS A 46 16.08 -3.30 -11.80
N VAL A 47 15.26 -4.21 -12.28
CA VAL A 47 14.90 -5.47 -11.59
C VAL A 47 15.24 -6.62 -12.52
N GLU A 48 16.03 -7.57 -12.03
CA GLU A 48 16.44 -8.77 -12.75
C GLU A 48 16.21 -10.04 -11.92
N ALA A 49 16.48 -11.21 -12.49
CA ALA A 49 16.28 -12.50 -11.81
C ALA A 49 16.93 -12.53 -10.42
N GLY A 50 16.19 -12.97 -9.42
CA GLY A 50 16.58 -12.99 -8.00
C GLY A 50 16.35 -11.66 -7.28
N MET A 51 15.74 -10.67 -7.93
CA MET A 51 15.37 -9.41 -7.27
C MET A 51 13.89 -9.36 -6.92
N MET A 52 13.61 -8.78 -5.76
CA MET A 52 12.26 -8.47 -5.31
C MET A 52 12.07 -6.96 -5.26
N CYS A 53 10.93 -6.52 -5.73
CA CYS A 53 10.49 -5.12 -5.63
C CYS A 53 9.22 -5.05 -4.78
N ILE A 54 9.23 -4.26 -3.70
CA ILE A 54 8.05 -3.96 -2.88
C ILE A 54 7.58 -2.55 -3.19
N TYR A 55 6.29 -2.39 -3.44
CA TYR A 55 5.69 -1.09 -3.61
C TYR A 55 4.59 -0.84 -2.59
N THR A 56 4.66 0.33 -2.00
CA THR A 56 3.71 0.78 -0.97
C THR A 56 2.49 1.44 -1.63
N PRO A 57 1.39 1.61 -0.89
CA PRO A 57 0.26 2.39 -1.38
C PRO A 57 0.69 3.76 -1.89
N TYR A 58 0.01 4.23 -2.95
CA TYR A 58 0.30 5.51 -3.60
C TYR A 58 1.69 5.61 -4.25
N THR A 59 2.31 4.47 -4.56
CA THR A 59 3.47 4.42 -5.43
C THR A 59 2.99 4.47 -6.89
N PHE A 60 3.49 5.43 -7.64
CA PHE A 60 3.34 5.44 -9.09
C PHE A 60 4.27 4.39 -9.67
N ILE A 61 3.73 3.40 -10.39
CA ILE A 61 4.53 2.34 -11.00
C ILE A 61 4.30 2.37 -12.51
N ARG A 62 5.38 2.38 -13.26
CA ARG A 62 5.37 2.19 -14.71
C ARG A 62 6.50 1.27 -15.11
N ILE A 63 6.19 0.27 -15.93
CA ILE A 63 7.19 -0.54 -16.60
C ILE A 63 7.63 0.27 -17.83
N VAL A 64 8.92 0.62 -17.88
CA VAL A 64 9.50 1.40 -18.98
C VAL A 64 9.88 0.48 -20.13
N GLN A 65 10.57 -0.60 -19.80
CA GLN A 65 10.95 -1.67 -20.74
C GLN A 65 11.12 -2.99 -19.97
N HIS A 66 11.08 -4.09 -20.69
CA HIS A 66 11.31 -5.41 -20.13
C HIS A 66 11.91 -6.35 -21.16
N SER A 67 12.61 -7.40 -20.71
CA SER A 67 13.08 -8.48 -21.58
C SER A 67 11.89 -9.35 -22.04
N PRO A 68 11.97 -9.99 -23.22
CA PRO A 68 10.89 -10.84 -23.74
C PRO A 68 10.59 -12.06 -22.87
N ASP A 69 11.57 -12.51 -22.09
CA ASP A 69 11.50 -13.69 -21.23
C ASP A 69 11.19 -13.37 -19.77
N ILE A 70 10.82 -12.12 -19.46
CA ILE A 70 10.50 -11.73 -18.09
C ILE A 70 9.46 -12.66 -17.49
N GLY A 71 9.70 -13.08 -16.26
CA GLY A 71 8.79 -13.97 -15.54
C GLY A 71 8.95 -13.83 -14.04
N GLY A 72 7.86 -14.03 -13.30
CA GLY A 72 7.93 -13.86 -11.85
C GLY A 72 6.59 -14.01 -11.15
N CYS A 73 6.61 -13.76 -9.85
CA CYS A 73 5.43 -13.78 -8.98
C CYS A 73 5.04 -12.34 -8.63
N LEU A 74 3.80 -12.00 -8.88
CA LEU A 74 3.21 -10.74 -8.43
C LEU A 74 2.06 -11.02 -7.47
N MET A 75 2.10 -10.38 -6.32
CA MET A 75 0.94 -10.28 -5.45
C MET A 75 0.65 -8.82 -5.20
N GLU A 76 -0.57 -8.40 -5.49
CA GLU A 76 -1.04 -7.05 -5.21
C GLU A 76 -2.37 -7.07 -4.46
N GLY A 77 -2.60 -6.06 -3.67
CA GLY A 77 -3.86 -5.87 -2.98
C GLY A 77 -4.22 -4.40 -2.86
N GLY A 78 -5.50 -4.14 -2.68
CA GLY A 78 -5.99 -2.82 -2.32
C GLY A 78 -5.50 -2.42 -0.92
N LEU A 79 -5.49 -1.13 -0.67
CA LEU A 79 -5.07 -0.58 0.61
C LEU A 79 -5.83 -1.19 1.81
N ASP A 80 -7.12 -1.42 1.64
CA ASP A 80 -8.00 -2.00 2.66
C ASP A 80 -7.58 -3.43 3.07
N ALA A 81 -6.95 -4.17 2.16
CA ALA A 81 -6.46 -5.52 2.41
C ALA A 81 -5.15 -5.56 3.22
N ILE A 82 -4.35 -4.51 3.12
CA ILE A 82 -2.99 -4.46 3.67
C ILE A 82 -2.93 -3.61 4.93
N GLN A 83 -3.96 -2.81 5.19
CA GLN A 83 -4.00 -1.87 6.31
C GLN A 83 -3.71 -2.50 7.68
N PRO A 84 -4.19 -3.71 8.05
CA PRO A 84 -3.82 -4.33 9.31
C PRO A 84 -2.31 -4.55 9.45
N ALA A 85 -1.64 -4.94 8.36
CA ALA A 85 -0.19 -5.15 8.36
C ALA A 85 0.60 -3.83 8.34
N LEU A 86 0.01 -2.76 7.78
CA LEU A 86 0.65 -1.45 7.78
C LEU A 86 0.60 -0.78 9.15
N SER A 87 -0.36 -1.09 10.02
CA SER A 87 -0.39 -0.55 11.39
C SER A 87 0.78 -1.06 12.23
N ASP A 88 1.30 -2.24 11.92
CA ASP A 88 2.35 -2.90 12.67
C ASP A 88 3.77 -2.50 12.20
N ILE A 89 3.89 -1.87 11.02
CA ILE A 89 5.16 -1.41 10.47
C ILE A 89 5.41 0.04 10.88
N HIS A 90 6.57 0.31 11.47
CA HIS A 90 6.98 1.68 11.77
C HIS A 90 6.99 2.53 10.51
N ILE A 91 6.62 3.79 10.65
CA ILE A 91 6.54 4.69 9.51
C ILE A 91 7.92 4.94 8.87
N ALA A 92 9.00 4.88 9.65
CA ALA A 92 10.35 4.93 9.15
C ALA A 92 10.65 3.78 8.17
N ASP A 93 10.18 2.56 8.50
CA ASP A 93 10.36 1.38 7.66
C ASP A 93 9.59 1.51 6.34
N ARG A 94 8.40 2.12 6.37
CA ARG A 94 7.63 2.40 5.13
C ARG A 94 8.35 3.40 4.23
N LEU A 95 8.98 4.40 4.81
CA LEU A 95 9.76 5.37 4.07
C LEU A 95 11.02 4.72 3.51
N HIS A 96 11.65 3.82 4.27
CA HIS A 96 12.79 3.03 3.79
C HIS A 96 12.41 2.17 2.58
N ILE A 97 11.31 1.41 2.66
CA ILE A 97 10.79 0.63 1.52
C ILE A 97 10.50 1.53 0.32
N ARG A 98 9.94 2.71 0.53
CA ARG A 98 9.64 3.66 -0.55
C ARG A 98 10.90 4.20 -1.23
N SER A 99 11.96 4.43 -0.47
CA SER A 99 13.25 4.93 -0.99
C SER A 99 14.09 3.83 -1.63
N HIS A 100 13.98 2.59 -1.12
CA HIS A 100 14.75 1.42 -1.56
C HIS A 100 13.82 0.24 -1.87
N PRO A 101 12.94 0.35 -2.86
CA PRO A 101 11.88 -0.63 -3.09
C PRO A 101 12.39 -1.99 -3.60
N CYS A 102 13.60 -2.05 -4.15
CA CYS A 102 14.17 -3.22 -4.79
C CYS A 102 15.34 -3.78 -3.98
N VAL A 103 15.32 -5.08 -3.73
CA VAL A 103 16.39 -5.81 -3.03
C VAL A 103 16.74 -7.09 -3.77
N ARG A 104 18.01 -7.51 -3.69
CA ARG A 104 18.47 -8.80 -4.20
C ARG A 104 18.29 -9.86 -3.12
N LEU A 105 17.74 -11.00 -3.50
CA LEU A 105 17.51 -12.14 -2.63
C LEU A 105 18.51 -13.25 -2.89
N GLY A 106 18.82 -14.03 -1.86
CA GLY A 106 19.49 -15.32 -2.03
C GLY A 106 18.53 -16.42 -2.47
N ASP A 107 19.06 -17.53 -3.00
CA ASP A 107 18.25 -18.62 -3.54
C ASP A 107 17.28 -19.22 -2.51
N ALA A 108 17.70 -19.35 -1.25
CA ALA A 108 16.85 -19.85 -0.17
C ALA A 108 15.65 -18.92 0.10
N GLN A 109 15.84 -17.59 0.02
CA GLN A 109 14.79 -16.60 0.22
C GLN A 109 13.81 -16.58 -0.94
N VAL A 110 14.32 -16.71 -2.18
CA VAL A 110 13.48 -16.87 -3.38
C VAL A 110 12.60 -18.10 -3.23
N ALA A 111 13.19 -19.27 -2.93
CA ALA A 111 12.46 -20.52 -2.75
C ALA A 111 11.39 -20.42 -1.66
N ARG A 112 11.70 -19.74 -0.56
CA ARG A 112 10.76 -19.53 0.55
C ARG A 112 9.54 -18.68 0.13
N ILE A 113 9.76 -17.60 -0.58
CA ILE A 113 8.66 -16.75 -1.09
C ILE A 113 7.78 -17.54 -2.07
N GLU A 114 8.39 -18.33 -2.95
CA GLU A 114 7.67 -19.16 -3.92
C GLU A 114 6.82 -20.25 -3.25
N GLU A 115 7.36 -20.94 -2.25
CA GLU A 115 6.62 -21.93 -1.48
C GLU A 115 5.35 -21.33 -0.86
N LEU A 116 5.49 -20.19 -0.20
CA LEU A 116 4.37 -19.50 0.42
C LEU A 116 3.36 -18.99 -0.61
N PHE A 117 3.85 -18.41 -1.71
CA PHE A 117 3.02 -17.94 -2.81
C PHE A 117 2.16 -19.08 -3.38
N ASN A 118 2.77 -20.23 -3.67
CA ASN A 118 2.07 -21.41 -4.18
C ASN A 118 1.07 -21.98 -3.15
N THR A 119 1.43 -21.97 -1.87
CA THR A 119 0.55 -22.40 -0.78
C THR A 119 -0.72 -21.55 -0.72
N ILE A 120 -0.58 -20.24 -0.84
CA ILE A 120 -1.73 -19.31 -0.87
C ILE A 120 -2.59 -19.58 -2.11
N GLY A 121 -1.96 -19.72 -3.28
CA GLY A 121 -2.65 -20.04 -4.54
C GLY A 121 -3.52 -21.30 -4.42
N ASN A 122 -2.93 -22.40 -3.95
CA ASN A 122 -3.63 -23.67 -3.74
C ASN A 122 -4.79 -23.54 -2.73
N ARG A 123 -4.59 -22.83 -1.62
CA ARG A 123 -5.65 -22.61 -0.62
C ARG A 123 -6.77 -21.69 -1.14
N THR A 124 -6.42 -20.74 -1.97
CA THR A 124 -7.42 -19.86 -2.61
C THR A 124 -8.26 -20.64 -3.63
N ALA A 125 -7.66 -21.53 -4.40
CA ALA A 125 -8.38 -22.40 -5.31
C ALA A 125 -9.37 -23.31 -4.54
N LEU A 126 -8.91 -23.97 -3.46
CA LEU A 126 -9.76 -24.77 -2.59
C LEU A 126 -10.92 -23.97 -1.93
N ALA A 127 -10.70 -22.70 -1.63
CA ALA A 127 -11.73 -21.86 -1.04
C ALA A 127 -12.89 -21.53 -2.01
N ARG A 128 -12.65 -21.69 -3.32
CA ARG A 128 -13.67 -21.50 -4.37
C ARG A 128 -14.52 -22.74 -4.64
N GLU A 129 -14.09 -23.91 -4.15
CA GLU A 129 -14.84 -25.14 -4.31
C GLU A 129 -16.13 -25.11 -3.48
N SER A 130 -17.17 -25.75 -4.02
CA SER A 130 -18.46 -25.88 -3.33
C SER A 130 -18.31 -26.59 -1.98
N CYS A 131 -18.78 -25.96 -0.91
CA CYS A 131 -18.72 -26.51 0.45
C CYS A 131 -19.79 -25.89 1.34
N SER A 132 -19.93 -26.43 2.57
CA SER A 132 -20.87 -25.86 3.52
C SER A 132 -20.50 -24.40 3.88
N PRO A 133 -21.48 -23.53 4.23
CA PRO A 133 -21.20 -22.15 4.63
C PRO A 133 -20.20 -22.02 5.78
N ARG A 134 -20.21 -22.97 6.71
CA ARG A 134 -19.24 -23.01 7.83
C ARG A 134 -17.82 -23.30 7.33
N SER A 135 -17.68 -24.27 6.41
CA SER A 135 -16.39 -24.60 5.81
C SER A 135 -15.87 -23.46 4.93
N ALA A 136 -16.72 -22.80 4.14
CA ALA A 136 -16.36 -21.64 3.34
C ALA A 136 -15.78 -20.52 4.20
N ARG A 137 -16.43 -20.21 5.34
CA ARG A 137 -15.94 -19.21 6.28
C ARG A 137 -14.55 -19.57 6.84
N LEU A 138 -14.34 -20.81 7.27
CA LEU A 138 -13.06 -21.28 7.81
C LEU A 138 -11.95 -21.24 6.75
N ARG A 139 -12.26 -21.67 5.52
CA ARG A 139 -11.33 -21.59 4.38
C ARG A 139 -10.90 -20.15 4.10
N GLY A 140 -11.85 -19.22 4.11
CA GLY A 140 -11.56 -17.78 3.99
C GLY A 140 -10.63 -17.26 5.09
N MET A 141 -10.88 -17.64 6.35
CA MET A 141 -10.02 -17.27 7.48
C MET A 141 -8.60 -17.85 7.34
N VAL A 142 -8.45 -19.10 6.86
CA VAL A 142 -7.14 -19.70 6.59
C VAL A 142 -6.39 -18.90 5.53
N VAL A 143 -7.04 -18.54 4.43
CA VAL A 143 -6.40 -17.73 3.37
C VAL A 143 -5.96 -16.38 3.93
N GLN A 144 -6.78 -15.71 4.73
CA GLN A 144 -6.42 -14.43 5.34
C GLN A 144 -5.22 -14.56 6.30
N SER A 145 -5.16 -15.61 7.10
CA SER A 145 -4.03 -15.88 7.99
C SER A 145 -2.73 -16.15 7.22
N LEU A 146 -2.81 -16.91 6.13
CA LEU A 146 -1.67 -17.17 5.24
C LEU A 146 -1.17 -15.90 4.56
N LEU A 147 -2.08 -15.04 4.11
CA LEU A 147 -1.73 -13.73 3.55
C LEU A 147 -1.05 -12.82 4.57
N GLN A 148 -1.49 -12.87 5.83
CA GLN A 148 -0.84 -12.14 6.91
C GLN A 148 0.58 -12.65 7.17
N ALA A 149 0.73 -13.97 7.32
CA ALA A 149 2.04 -14.60 7.52
C ALA A 149 2.99 -14.31 6.34
N PHE A 150 2.50 -14.42 5.11
CA PHE A 150 3.26 -14.13 3.90
C PHE A 150 3.79 -12.68 3.88
N ARG A 151 2.95 -11.70 4.22
CA ARG A 151 3.36 -10.30 4.27
C ARG A 151 4.48 -10.05 5.29
N LEU A 152 4.37 -10.66 6.46
CA LEU A 152 5.40 -10.55 7.49
C LEU A 152 6.72 -11.19 7.04
N GLU A 153 6.66 -12.35 6.42
CA GLU A 153 7.83 -13.05 5.87
C GLU A 153 8.52 -12.22 4.77
N VAL A 154 7.74 -11.65 3.83
CA VAL A 154 8.28 -10.78 2.78
C VAL A 154 8.98 -9.56 3.38
N LEU A 155 8.42 -8.97 4.43
CA LEU A 155 9.03 -7.81 5.10
C LEU A 155 10.27 -8.21 5.90
N ASP A 156 10.26 -9.33 6.59
CA ASP A 156 11.44 -9.85 7.29
C ASP A 156 12.58 -10.12 6.31
N ILE A 157 12.31 -10.81 5.20
CA ILE A 157 13.28 -11.03 4.14
C ILE A 157 13.80 -9.69 3.57
N TYR A 158 12.90 -8.75 3.31
CA TYR A 158 13.28 -7.43 2.80
C TYR A 158 14.24 -6.71 3.74
N PHE A 159 13.91 -6.59 5.02
CA PHE A 159 14.76 -5.89 5.99
C PHE A 159 16.08 -6.60 6.28
N ASN A 160 16.14 -7.91 6.10
CA ASN A 160 17.40 -8.66 6.17
C ASN A 160 18.29 -8.46 4.95
N CYS A 161 17.72 -8.12 3.79
CA CYS A 161 18.46 -7.90 2.53
C CYS A 161 18.70 -6.42 2.22
N ALA A 162 17.87 -5.53 2.73
CA ALA A 162 18.00 -4.11 2.48
C ALA A 162 19.23 -3.55 3.22
N PRO A 163 20.13 -2.85 2.53
CA PRO A 163 21.24 -2.20 3.20
C PRO A 163 20.70 -1.13 4.15
N VAL A 164 21.11 -1.21 5.42
CA VAL A 164 20.78 -0.22 6.47
C VAL A 164 21.65 1.04 6.32
N GLU A 165 22.18 1.33 5.16
CA GLU A 165 22.93 2.56 4.93
C GLU A 165 21.98 3.74 4.95
N GLU A 166 22.19 4.66 5.88
CA GLU A 166 21.65 6.01 5.80
C GLU A 166 22.28 6.71 4.60
N LEU A 167 21.70 6.47 3.41
CA LEU A 167 22.07 7.27 2.25
C LEU A 167 21.78 8.73 2.57
N PRO A 168 22.69 9.67 2.21
CA PRO A 168 22.42 11.08 2.38
C PRO A 168 21.18 11.44 1.59
N GLN A 169 20.06 11.58 2.33
CA GLN A 169 18.81 12.01 1.74
C GLN A 169 18.97 13.45 1.25
N ASP A 170 18.61 13.68 0.01
CA ASP A 170 18.44 15.03 -0.51
C ASP A 170 17.56 15.86 0.42
N CYS A 171 17.83 17.17 0.48
CA CYS A 171 17.07 18.09 1.32
C CYS A 171 15.56 18.00 1.06
N GLU A 172 15.16 17.90 -0.19
CA GLU A 172 13.77 17.78 -0.60
C GLU A 172 13.17 16.41 -0.21
N GLU A 173 13.93 15.33 -0.31
CA GLU A 173 13.50 14.01 0.15
C GLU A 173 13.26 14.00 1.67
N ARG A 174 14.10 14.69 2.45
CA ARG A 174 13.87 14.87 3.90
C ARG A 174 12.62 15.67 4.20
N ILE A 175 12.35 16.74 3.43
CA ILE A 175 11.12 17.54 3.55
C ILE A 175 9.91 16.66 3.26
N PHE A 176 9.95 15.89 2.16
CA PHE A 176 8.87 14.97 1.79
C PHE A 176 8.61 13.93 2.89
N ASN A 177 9.67 13.29 3.40
CA ASN A 177 9.55 12.26 4.41
C ASN A 177 8.99 12.82 5.74
N ARG A 178 9.45 14.00 6.18
CA ARG A 178 8.91 14.69 7.37
C ARG A 178 7.44 15.07 7.19
N PHE A 179 7.07 15.59 6.03
CA PHE A 179 5.68 15.90 5.71
C PHE A 179 4.81 14.64 5.79
N PHE A 180 5.21 13.56 5.13
CA PHE A 180 4.45 12.32 5.10
C PHE A 180 4.27 11.73 6.50
N MET A 181 5.35 11.74 7.31
CA MET A 181 5.31 11.35 8.72
C MET A 181 4.32 12.17 9.54
N SER A 182 4.37 13.48 9.38
CA SER A 182 3.50 14.39 10.11
C SER A 182 2.04 14.22 9.69
N VAL A 183 1.75 14.12 8.39
CA VAL A 183 0.38 13.88 7.91
C VAL A 183 -0.14 12.55 8.44
N PHE A 184 0.65 11.49 8.41
CA PHE A 184 0.24 10.20 8.94
C PHE A 184 -0.15 10.26 10.43
N ARG A 185 0.57 11.05 11.22
CA ARG A 185 0.27 11.23 12.65
C ARG A 185 -0.95 12.12 12.89
N ASN A 186 -1.06 13.22 12.14
CA ASN A 186 -1.91 14.35 12.50
C ASN A 186 -3.14 14.54 11.60
N CYS A 187 -3.29 13.84 10.45
CA CYS A 187 -4.37 14.11 9.48
C CYS A 187 -5.79 13.90 10.04
N GLU A 188 -5.95 13.22 11.15
CA GLU A 188 -7.24 13.13 11.84
C GLU A 188 -7.66 14.49 12.42
N ARG A 189 -6.70 15.30 12.85
CA ARG A 189 -6.91 16.59 13.50
C ARG A 189 -6.64 17.77 12.57
N GLU A 190 -5.54 17.69 11.85
CA GLU A 190 -5.00 18.79 11.05
C GLU A 190 -5.11 18.48 9.56
N ARG A 191 -5.80 19.34 8.81
CA ARG A 191 -6.03 19.18 7.36
C ARG A 191 -5.50 20.33 6.53
N ALA A 192 -4.96 21.38 7.17
CA ALA A 192 -4.41 22.54 6.49
C ALA A 192 -2.95 22.29 6.10
N VAL A 193 -2.59 22.54 4.84
CA VAL A 193 -1.18 22.43 4.37
C VAL A 193 -0.26 23.35 5.16
N SER A 194 -0.77 24.52 5.59
CA SER A 194 -0.02 25.48 6.40
C SER A 194 0.47 24.91 7.73
N TYR A 195 -0.30 24.03 8.37
CA TYR A 195 0.14 23.36 9.59
C TYR A 195 1.43 22.60 9.35
N TYR A 196 1.47 21.75 8.34
CA TYR A 196 2.62 20.90 8.00
C TYR A 196 3.83 21.69 7.46
N ALA A 197 3.56 22.81 6.80
CA ALA A 197 4.61 23.72 6.36
C ALA A 197 5.26 24.43 7.57
N ASN A 198 4.46 24.90 8.52
CA ASN A 198 4.95 25.54 9.74
C ASN A 198 5.80 24.60 10.60
N GLU A 199 5.43 23.31 10.74
CA GLU A 199 6.22 22.31 11.46
C GLU A 199 7.65 22.18 10.91
N GLN A 200 7.85 22.51 9.62
CA GLN A 200 9.14 22.43 8.95
C GLN A 200 9.77 23.80 8.71
N SER A 201 9.16 24.88 9.21
CA SER A 201 9.60 26.26 8.97
C SER A 201 9.67 26.63 7.48
N LEU A 202 8.71 26.11 6.69
CA LEU A 202 8.60 26.32 5.24
C LEU A 202 7.35 27.10 4.90
N SER A 203 7.37 27.75 3.72
CA SER A 203 6.13 28.30 3.16
C SER A 203 5.25 27.16 2.62
N PRO A 204 3.89 27.28 2.69
CA PRO A 204 2.98 26.29 2.13
C PRO A 204 3.19 26.03 0.63
N ASN A 205 3.58 27.06 -0.12
CA ASN A 205 3.84 26.96 -1.55
C ASN A 205 5.10 26.13 -1.84
N TYR A 206 6.18 26.38 -1.10
CA TYR A 206 7.42 25.63 -1.26
C TYR A 206 7.23 24.17 -0.85
N LEU A 207 6.60 23.90 0.31
CA LEU A 207 6.25 22.54 0.70
C LEU A 207 5.44 21.85 -0.39
N SER A 208 4.39 22.48 -0.92
CA SER A 208 3.52 21.89 -1.95
C SER A 208 4.29 21.58 -3.24
N SER A 209 5.25 22.42 -3.62
CA SER A 209 6.12 22.21 -4.79
C SER A 209 6.99 20.95 -4.59
N VAL A 210 7.68 20.86 -3.45
CA VAL A 210 8.53 19.70 -3.10
C VAL A 210 7.70 18.42 -3.05
N ILE A 211 6.53 18.45 -2.40
CA ILE A 211 5.67 17.26 -2.32
C ILE A 211 5.23 16.82 -3.70
N LYS A 212 4.86 17.76 -4.57
CA LYS A 212 4.41 17.45 -5.92
C LYS A 212 5.52 16.87 -6.79
N SER A 213 6.74 17.42 -6.71
CA SER A 213 7.89 16.91 -7.48
C SER A 213 8.29 15.48 -7.09
N HIS A 214 8.10 15.12 -5.81
CA HIS A 214 8.49 13.80 -5.29
C HIS A 214 7.40 12.73 -5.38
N SER A 215 6.14 13.10 -5.65
CA SER A 215 5.05 12.13 -5.58
C SER A 215 3.94 12.30 -6.61
N ASP A 216 4.09 13.22 -7.55
CA ASP A 216 3.08 13.63 -8.54
C ASP A 216 1.72 14.06 -7.94
N ARG A 217 1.66 14.19 -6.59
CA ARG A 217 0.47 14.58 -5.84
C ARG A 217 0.74 15.85 -5.03
N THR A 218 -0.29 16.67 -4.91
CA THR A 218 -0.22 17.86 -4.06
C THR A 218 -0.22 17.45 -2.58
N ALA A 219 0.31 18.31 -1.72
CA ALA A 219 0.26 18.14 -0.28
C ALA A 219 -1.19 17.95 0.23
N MET A 220 -2.15 18.70 -0.32
CA MET A 220 -3.57 18.55 0.01
C MET A 220 -4.11 17.17 -0.34
N GLN A 221 -3.79 16.66 -1.54
CA GLN A 221 -4.23 15.31 -1.95
C GLN A 221 -3.69 14.23 -1.02
N TRP A 222 -2.46 14.37 -0.51
CA TRP A 222 -1.91 13.45 0.48
C TRP A 222 -2.65 13.50 1.81
N ILE A 223 -2.94 14.70 2.31
CA ILE A 223 -3.71 14.89 3.55
C ILE A 223 -5.09 14.26 3.43
N GLU A 224 -5.81 14.55 2.34
CA GLU A 224 -7.14 13.98 2.06
C GLU A 224 -7.10 12.47 1.99
N THR A 225 -6.14 11.93 1.25
CA THR A 225 -5.94 10.49 1.07
C THR A 225 -5.73 9.77 2.40
N LEU A 226 -4.80 10.25 3.24
CA LEU A 226 -4.50 9.63 4.53
C LEU A 226 -5.64 9.81 5.53
N THR A 227 -6.35 10.92 5.47
CA THR A 227 -7.56 11.15 6.28
C THR A 227 -8.65 10.11 5.94
N ILE A 228 -8.92 9.93 4.66
CA ILE A 228 -9.91 8.94 4.19
C ILE A 228 -9.48 7.52 4.55
N LEU A 229 -8.20 7.22 4.46
CA LEU A 229 -7.66 5.94 4.84
C LEU A 229 -7.97 5.60 6.29
N LYS A 230 -7.67 6.52 7.21
CA LYS A 230 -7.99 6.35 8.63
C LYS A 230 -9.48 6.26 8.91
N ALA A 231 -10.29 7.01 8.14
CA ALA A 231 -11.75 6.91 8.22
C ALA A 231 -12.25 5.51 7.82
N LYS A 232 -11.79 4.98 6.69
CA LYS A 232 -12.10 3.63 6.21
C LYS A 232 -11.71 2.57 7.24
N HIS A 233 -10.50 2.68 7.80
CA HIS A 233 -10.06 1.78 8.87
C HIS A 233 -11.02 1.81 10.07
N SER A 234 -11.34 2.99 10.58
CA SER A 234 -12.25 3.12 11.71
C SER A 234 -13.62 2.54 11.42
N LEU A 235 -14.15 2.76 10.19
CA LEU A 235 -15.44 2.22 9.76
C LEU A 235 -15.45 0.69 9.69
N ARG A 236 -14.34 0.07 9.30
CA ARG A 236 -14.26 -1.38 9.05
C ARG A 236 -13.87 -2.18 10.29
N PHE A 237 -12.90 -1.68 11.05
CA PHE A 237 -12.25 -2.46 12.11
C PHE A 237 -12.63 -2.03 13.52
N THR A 238 -13.50 -1.04 13.68
CA THR A 238 -13.98 -0.62 15.00
C THR A 238 -15.50 -0.69 15.09
N LYS A 239 -16.00 -0.81 16.33
CA LYS A 239 -17.44 -0.75 16.64
C LYS A 239 -17.93 0.69 16.86
N LEU A 240 -17.09 1.70 16.66
CA LEU A 240 -17.47 3.10 16.83
C LEU A 240 -18.62 3.47 15.89
N THR A 241 -19.58 4.22 16.39
CA THR A 241 -20.64 4.81 15.54
C THR A 241 -20.03 5.81 14.58
N ILE A 242 -20.75 6.15 13.50
CA ILE A 242 -20.31 7.15 12.53
C ILE A 242 -20.12 8.51 13.20
N LYS A 243 -20.95 8.83 14.20
CA LYS A 243 -20.82 10.06 15.01
C LYS A 243 -19.53 10.06 15.83
N GLU A 244 -19.19 8.96 16.48
CA GLU A 244 -17.95 8.82 17.25
C GLU A 244 -16.71 8.87 16.35
N ILE A 245 -16.78 8.28 15.14
CA ILE A 245 -15.69 8.40 14.15
C ILE A 245 -15.53 9.85 13.71
N ALA A 246 -16.61 10.56 13.39
CA ALA A 246 -16.57 11.97 13.03
C ALA A 246 -15.90 12.80 14.15
N TYR A 247 -16.27 12.56 15.39
CA TYR A 247 -15.70 13.23 16.56
C TYR A 247 -14.20 12.88 16.73
N LYS A 248 -13.85 11.59 16.67
CA LYS A 248 -12.46 11.12 16.76
C LYS A 248 -11.58 11.76 15.69
N MET A 249 -12.13 11.93 14.50
CA MET A 249 -11.43 12.55 13.37
C MET A 249 -11.58 14.09 13.33
N HIS A 250 -12.02 14.70 14.43
CA HIS A 250 -12.14 16.14 14.57
C HIS A 250 -12.94 16.83 13.44
N PHE A 251 -14.01 16.18 12.98
CA PHE A 251 -15.01 16.86 12.17
C PHE A 251 -16.02 17.58 13.06
N PRO A 252 -16.53 18.74 12.61
CA PRO A 252 -17.53 19.50 13.40
C PRO A 252 -18.75 18.68 13.78
N ASP A 253 -19.22 17.85 12.86
CA ASP A 253 -20.35 16.94 13.06
C ASP A 253 -20.32 15.76 12.08
N GLN A 254 -21.24 14.80 12.30
CA GLN A 254 -21.39 13.61 11.45
C GLN A 254 -21.76 13.97 10.00
N SER A 255 -22.50 15.06 9.77
CA SER A 255 -22.96 15.44 8.43
C SER A 255 -21.82 15.97 7.59
N VAL A 256 -20.93 16.79 8.20
CA VAL A 256 -19.70 17.28 7.56
C VAL A 256 -18.78 16.10 7.22
N PHE A 257 -18.57 15.20 8.16
CA PHE A 257 -17.81 13.97 7.91
C PHE A 257 -18.41 13.15 6.79
N GLY A 258 -19.74 12.95 6.80
CA GLY A 258 -20.44 12.16 5.79
C GLY A 258 -20.28 12.73 4.38
N ARG A 259 -20.41 14.06 4.22
CA ARG A 259 -20.18 14.76 2.94
C ARG A 259 -18.72 14.65 2.48
N TYR A 260 -17.78 14.86 3.39
CA TYR A 260 -16.36 14.72 3.11
C TYR A 260 -16.02 13.31 2.64
N PHE A 261 -16.45 12.29 3.38
CA PHE A 261 -16.21 10.90 3.05
C PHE A 261 -16.83 10.51 1.69
N LYS A 262 -18.10 10.90 1.47
CA LYS A 262 -18.81 10.61 0.19
C LYS A 262 -18.12 11.28 -0.99
N LYS A 263 -17.63 12.51 -0.84
CA LYS A 263 -16.89 13.24 -1.90
C LYS A 263 -15.68 12.44 -2.37
N HIS A 264 -14.94 11.80 -1.45
CA HIS A 264 -13.68 11.12 -1.76
C HIS A 264 -13.84 9.61 -2.01
N CYS A 265 -14.91 8.98 -1.51
CA CYS A 265 -15.14 7.54 -1.63
C CYS A 265 -16.29 7.16 -2.58
N GLY A 266 -17.07 8.12 -3.07
CA GLY A 266 -18.23 7.89 -3.92
C GLY A 266 -19.47 7.37 -3.19
N MET A 267 -19.36 6.93 -1.93
CA MET A 267 -20.46 6.36 -1.14
C MET A 267 -20.45 6.90 0.29
N SER A 268 -21.59 6.77 0.99
CA SER A 268 -21.68 7.22 2.39
C SER A 268 -20.86 6.35 3.34
N PRO A 269 -20.48 6.85 4.53
CA PRO A 269 -19.82 6.04 5.56
C PRO A 269 -20.63 4.81 5.99
N SER A 270 -21.96 4.93 6.03
CA SER A 270 -22.86 3.82 6.36
C SER A 270 -22.83 2.72 5.30
N ASP A 271 -22.95 3.10 4.02
CA ASP A 271 -22.90 2.16 2.90
C ASP A 271 -21.55 1.45 2.84
N TYR A 272 -20.46 2.21 3.07
CA TYR A 272 -19.11 1.65 3.11
C TYR A 272 -18.96 0.61 4.22
N ARG A 273 -19.48 0.89 5.42
CA ARG A 273 -19.45 -0.05 6.57
C ARG A 273 -20.24 -1.31 6.28
N ASN A 274 -21.45 -1.18 5.74
CA ASN A 274 -22.32 -2.33 5.43
C ASN A 274 -21.68 -3.23 4.37
N LYS A 275 -21.17 -2.64 3.29
CA LYS A 275 -20.44 -3.37 2.24
C LYS A 275 -19.19 -4.10 2.75
N ALA A 276 -18.52 -3.56 3.77
CA ALA A 276 -17.35 -4.19 4.37
C ALA A 276 -17.68 -5.29 5.39
N ALA A 277 -18.95 -5.40 5.81
CA ALA A 277 -19.44 -6.44 6.71
C ALA A 277 -19.99 -7.68 5.97
N GLU A 278 -20.27 -7.55 4.67
CA GLU A 278 -20.64 -8.64 3.73
C GLU A 278 -19.38 -9.39 3.26
#